data_c11f05cb7e73ca4b7b1e0258d14aca6b
#
_entry.id   c11f05cb7e73ca4b7b1e0258d14aca6b
#
_cell.length_a   1.000
_cell.length_b   1.000
_cell.length_c   1.000
_cell.angle_alpha   90.00
_cell.angle_beta   90.00
_cell.angle_gamma   90.00
#
_symmetry.space_group_name_H-M   'P 1'
#
loop_
_entity.id
_entity.type
_entity.pdbx_description
1 polymer ?
#
loop_
_entity_poly.entity_id
_entity_poly.type
_entity_poly.pdbx_seq_one_letter_code
_entity_poly.pdbx_strand_id
1 'polypeptide(L)'
;DHSRDPCPWVILNDFGGAFAMGCIGGTIWHGIKGARNSPRGERMLSSVSAIKARAPVLGGNFGVWGGLFTTFDCSVKSVRQKEDPWNAIIAGFCTGSTLALRGGPKTAFGAGVMCGILFGVFEGVGVLMQRLLAENNKPIAPIIPDSPLAPAGGNASVPK
;
A
#
# COMPACT_ATOMS: atom_id res chain seq x y z
N ASP A 1 -0.61 14.24 9.87
CA ASP A 1 0.00 13.07 10.48
C ASP A 1 1.51 13.12 10.31
N HIS A 2 2.23 13.41 11.42
CA HIS A 2 3.69 13.60 11.40
C HIS A 2 4.49 12.28 11.37
N SER A 3 3.81 11.15 11.24
CA SER A 3 4.44 9.81 11.25
C SER A 3 4.90 9.32 9.88
N ARG A 4 4.57 10.04 8.81
CA ARG A 4 5.01 9.72 7.44
C ARG A 4 6.18 10.60 7.03
N ASP A 5 7.12 9.99 6.34
CA ASP A 5 8.24 10.70 5.72
C ASP A 5 7.74 11.77 4.72
N PRO A 6 8.48 12.88 4.53
CA PRO A 6 8.12 13.88 3.53
C PRO A 6 8.01 13.25 2.13
N CYS A 7 7.09 13.72 1.30
CA CYS A 7 6.78 13.17 -0.01
C CYS A 7 8.00 12.75 -0.88
N PRO A 8 9.11 13.50 -0.96
CA PRO A 8 10.26 13.07 -1.76
C PRO A 8 10.87 11.75 -1.30
N TRP A 9 10.94 11.51 0.00
CA TRP A 9 11.51 10.28 0.58
C TRP A 9 10.56 9.10 0.50
N VAL A 10 9.25 9.35 0.67
CA VAL A 10 8.21 8.32 0.53
C VAL A 10 8.23 7.71 -0.87
N ILE A 11 8.39 8.50 -1.92
CA ILE A 11 8.45 8.02 -3.31
C ILE A 11 9.61 7.04 -3.50
N LEU A 12 10.80 7.36 -2.98
CA LEU A 12 11.97 6.48 -3.07
C LEU A 12 11.76 5.19 -2.25
N ASN A 13 11.21 5.32 -1.06
CA ASN A 13 10.94 4.18 -0.20
C ASN A 13 9.90 3.22 -0.80
N ASP A 14 8.82 3.76 -1.33
CA ASP A 14 7.76 2.97 -1.96
C ASP A 14 8.22 2.34 -3.29
N PHE A 15 9.04 3.07 -4.07
CA PHE A 15 9.67 2.51 -5.26
C PHE A 15 10.53 1.29 -4.91
N GLY A 16 11.39 1.43 -3.90
CA GLY A 16 12.25 0.34 -3.42
C GLY A 16 11.45 -0.82 -2.85
N GLY A 17 10.45 -0.53 -2.03
CA GLY A 17 9.54 -1.52 -1.45
C GLY A 17 8.76 -2.29 -2.51
N ALA A 18 8.17 -1.59 -3.48
CA ALA A 18 7.43 -2.21 -4.58
C ALA A 18 8.35 -3.05 -5.48
N PHE A 19 9.57 -2.56 -5.75
CA PHE A 19 10.59 -3.33 -6.48
C PHE A 19 10.93 -4.63 -5.76
N ALA A 20 11.21 -4.57 -4.46
CA ALA A 20 11.52 -5.74 -3.64
C ALA A 20 10.36 -6.74 -3.61
N MET A 21 9.13 -6.28 -3.42
CA MET A 21 7.93 -7.13 -3.46
C MET A 21 7.74 -7.78 -4.83
N GLY A 22 7.95 -7.03 -5.91
CA GLY A 22 7.89 -7.54 -7.27
C GLY A 22 8.95 -8.60 -7.55
N CYS A 23 10.18 -8.42 -7.06
CA CYS A 23 11.25 -9.41 -7.16
C CYS A 23 10.93 -10.69 -6.36
N ILE A 24 10.47 -10.56 -5.12
CA ILE A 24 10.10 -11.70 -4.27
C ILE A 24 8.92 -12.46 -4.89
N GLY A 25 7.84 -11.77 -5.26
CA GLY A 25 6.67 -12.37 -5.90
C GLY A 25 7.04 -13.02 -7.24
N GLY A 26 7.88 -12.35 -8.04
CA GLY A 26 8.40 -12.86 -9.29
C GLY A 26 9.25 -14.12 -9.12
N THR A 27 10.07 -14.14 -8.09
CA THR A 27 10.90 -15.33 -7.75
C THR A 27 10.03 -16.54 -7.40
N ILE A 28 9.04 -16.35 -6.55
CA ILE A 28 8.12 -17.42 -6.14
C ILE A 28 7.32 -17.93 -7.35
N TRP A 29 6.69 -17.01 -8.08
CA TRP A 29 5.82 -17.36 -9.21
C TRP A 29 6.57 -18.03 -10.35
N HIS A 30 7.66 -17.42 -10.80
CA HIS A 30 8.46 -17.95 -11.91
C HIS A 30 9.30 -19.16 -11.50
N GLY A 31 9.71 -19.25 -10.24
CA GLY A 31 10.37 -20.42 -9.67
C GLY A 31 9.47 -21.65 -9.72
N ILE A 32 8.25 -21.53 -9.22
CA ILE A 32 7.25 -22.62 -9.23
C ILE A 32 6.89 -22.99 -10.66
N LYS A 33 6.65 -22.00 -11.53
CA LYS A 33 6.31 -22.23 -12.93
C LYS A 33 7.46 -22.91 -13.71
N GLY A 34 8.70 -22.46 -13.47
CA GLY A 34 9.89 -23.08 -14.06
C GLY A 34 10.07 -24.52 -13.63
N ALA A 35 9.90 -24.81 -12.34
CA ALA A 35 9.98 -26.16 -11.80
C ALA A 35 8.87 -27.07 -12.33
N ARG A 36 7.65 -26.55 -12.53
CA ARG A 36 6.51 -27.33 -13.03
C ARG A 36 6.63 -27.71 -14.51
N ASN A 37 7.19 -26.80 -15.30
CA ASN A 37 7.28 -26.99 -16.76
C ASN A 37 8.52 -27.76 -17.20
N SER A 38 9.39 -28.21 -16.29
CA SER A 38 10.64 -28.90 -16.59
C SER A 38 10.56 -30.39 -16.32
N PRO A 39 11.27 -31.21 -17.13
CA PRO A 39 11.34 -32.64 -16.90
C PRO A 39 12.05 -32.97 -15.57
N ARG A 40 11.77 -34.17 -15.06
CA ARG A 40 12.38 -34.65 -13.82
C ARG A 40 13.90 -34.76 -13.99
N GLY A 41 14.64 -34.04 -13.15
CA GLY A 41 16.12 -33.99 -13.18
C GLY A 41 16.68 -32.57 -13.42
N GLU A 42 16.02 -31.72 -14.21
CA GLU A 42 16.46 -30.34 -14.52
C GLU A 42 15.63 -29.23 -13.88
N ARG A 43 14.76 -29.62 -12.98
CA ARG A 43 13.79 -28.68 -12.37
C ARG A 43 14.44 -27.49 -11.65
N MET A 44 15.55 -27.75 -10.93
CA MET A 44 16.25 -26.67 -10.21
C MET A 44 16.93 -25.70 -11.16
N LEU A 45 17.62 -26.19 -12.17
CA LEU A 45 18.32 -25.36 -13.14
C LEU A 45 17.36 -24.50 -13.95
N SER A 46 16.27 -25.09 -14.40
CA SER A 46 15.21 -24.38 -15.13
C SER A 46 14.47 -23.34 -14.25
N SER A 47 14.22 -23.66 -12.97
CA SER A 47 13.65 -22.75 -12.01
C SER A 47 14.55 -21.52 -11.81
N VAL A 48 15.84 -21.72 -11.57
CA VAL A 48 16.82 -20.63 -11.38
C VAL A 48 16.95 -19.78 -12.63
N SER A 49 16.99 -20.40 -13.81
CA SER A 49 17.06 -19.68 -15.08
C SER A 49 15.81 -18.82 -15.33
N ALA A 50 14.62 -19.34 -15.04
CA ALA A 50 13.36 -18.60 -15.14
C ALA A 50 13.29 -17.41 -14.14
N ILE A 51 13.79 -17.60 -12.93
CA ILE A 51 13.87 -16.54 -11.92
C ILE A 51 14.80 -15.43 -12.39
N LYS A 52 16.01 -15.76 -12.81
CA LYS A 52 16.99 -14.78 -13.30
C LYS A 52 16.48 -13.95 -14.48
N ALA A 53 15.74 -14.58 -15.38
CA ALA A 53 15.21 -13.91 -16.56
C ALA A 53 13.98 -13.01 -16.27
N ARG A 54 13.12 -13.41 -15.36
CA ARG A 54 11.79 -12.80 -15.18
C ARG A 54 11.61 -12.02 -13.89
N ALA A 55 12.25 -12.38 -12.77
CA ALA A 55 12.06 -11.73 -11.50
C ALA A 55 12.51 -10.25 -11.49
N PRO A 56 13.67 -9.88 -12.09
CA PRO A 56 14.08 -8.47 -12.15
C PRO A 56 13.12 -7.61 -12.99
N VAL A 57 12.59 -8.17 -14.08
CA VAL A 57 11.63 -7.48 -14.94
C VAL A 57 10.34 -7.19 -14.19
N LEU A 58 9.84 -8.19 -13.45
CA LEU A 58 8.65 -8.01 -12.63
C LEU A 58 8.90 -7.01 -11.50
N GLY A 59 10.05 -7.07 -10.84
CA GLY A 59 10.48 -6.09 -9.85
C GLY A 59 10.51 -4.67 -10.41
N GLY A 60 11.12 -4.49 -11.58
CA GLY A 60 11.16 -3.20 -12.28
C GLY A 60 9.77 -2.65 -12.59
N ASN A 61 8.87 -3.49 -13.11
CA ASN A 61 7.49 -3.10 -13.40
C ASN A 61 6.73 -2.67 -12.14
N PHE A 62 6.85 -3.44 -11.05
CA PHE A 62 6.25 -3.08 -9.76
C PHE A 62 6.86 -1.82 -9.16
N GLY A 63 8.18 -1.64 -9.27
CA GLY A 63 8.86 -0.44 -8.80
C GLY A 63 8.38 0.82 -9.50
N VAL A 64 8.31 0.80 -10.83
CA VAL A 64 7.79 1.93 -11.63
C VAL A 64 6.34 2.21 -11.28
N TRP A 65 5.54 1.18 -11.15
CA TRP A 65 4.14 1.31 -10.79
C TRP A 65 3.97 1.91 -9.39
N GLY A 66 4.69 1.40 -8.39
CA GLY A 66 4.67 1.92 -7.02
C GLY A 66 5.16 3.36 -6.93
N GLY A 67 6.27 3.69 -7.61
CA GLY A 67 6.80 5.05 -7.67
C GLY A 67 5.84 6.05 -8.31
N LEU A 68 5.20 5.68 -9.42
CA LEU A 68 4.17 6.52 -10.05
C LEU A 68 2.95 6.70 -9.15
N PHE A 69 2.48 5.62 -8.53
CA PHE A 69 1.36 5.67 -7.62
C PHE A 69 1.62 6.64 -6.47
N THR A 70 2.76 6.52 -5.79
CA THR A 70 3.13 7.41 -4.69
C THR A 70 3.30 8.85 -5.14
N THR A 71 3.83 9.08 -6.33
CA THR A 71 3.95 10.42 -6.91
C THR A 71 2.58 11.07 -7.11
N PHE A 72 1.62 10.34 -7.68
CA PHE A 72 0.25 10.82 -7.84
C PHE A 72 -0.46 11.00 -6.51
N ASP A 73 -0.29 10.07 -5.57
CA ASP A 73 -0.86 10.16 -4.23
C ASP A 73 -0.35 11.40 -3.49
N CYS A 74 0.96 11.65 -3.52
CA CYS A 74 1.55 12.87 -2.97
C CYS A 74 1.02 14.14 -3.64
N SER A 75 0.87 14.13 -4.97
CA SER A 75 0.33 15.28 -5.71
C SER A 75 -1.12 15.56 -5.32
N VAL A 76 -1.95 14.52 -5.23
CA VAL A 76 -3.36 14.66 -4.83
C VAL A 76 -3.47 15.14 -3.39
N LYS A 77 -2.67 14.63 -2.47
CA LYS A 77 -2.61 15.08 -1.07
C LYS A 77 -2.19 16.54 -0.96
N SER A 78 -1.21 16.97 -1.75
CA SER A 78 -0.76 18.36 -1.79
C SER A 78 -1.87 19.32 -2.25
N VAL A 79 -2.67 18.91 -3.23
CA VAL A 79 -3.77 19.74 -3.76
C VAL A 79 -4.99 19.73 -2.83
N ARG A 80 -5.38 18.55 -2.33
CA ARG A 80 -6.60 18.41 -1.52
C ARG A 80 -6.42 18.74 -0.04
N GLN A 81 -5.19 18.68 0.48
CA GLN A 81 -4.86 18.90 1.90
C GLN A 81 -5.66 18.03 2.87
N LYS A 82 -6.14 16.87 2.41
CA LYS A 82 -6.92 15.89 3.16
C LYS A 82 -6.39 14.47 2.90
N GLU A 83 -6.36 13.65 3.92
CA GLU A 83 -6.04 12.23 3.84
C GLU A 83 -7.34 11.42 3.78
N ASP A 84 -7.90 11.26 2.60
CA ASP A 84 -9.11 10.47 2.36
C ASP A 84 -8.79 9.20 1.55
N PRO A 85 -9.58 8.12 1.69
CA PRO A 85 -9.46 6.92 0.84
C PRO A 85 -9.58 7.24 -0.66
N TRP A 86 -10.27 8.32 -1.00
CA TRP A 86 -10.41 8.81 -2.37
C TRP A 86 -9.08 9.19 -3.02
N ASN A 87 -8.09 9.61 -2.23
CA ASN A 87 -6.76 9.94 -2.74
C ASN A 87 -6.10 8.73 -3.39
N ALA A 88 -6.17 7.56 -2.75
CA ALA A 88 -5.64 6.32 -3.29
C ALA A 88 -6.37 5.88 -4.58
N ILE A 89 -7.69 6.05 -4.64
CA ILE A 89 -8.48 5.73 -5.83
C ILE A 89 -8.08 6.63 -7.01
N ILE A 90 -7.95 7.93 -6.79
CA ILE A 90 -7.54 8.90 -7.82
C ILE A 90 -6.10 8.62 -8.26
N ALA A 91 -5.18 8.39 -7.32
CA ALA A 91 -3.79 8.04 -7.63
C ALA A 91 -3.69 6.74 -8.43
N GLY A 92 -4.46 5.72 -8.05
CA GLY A 92 -4.56 4.45 -8.78
C GLY A 92 -5.09 4.63 -10.20
N PHE A 93 -6.14 5.43 -10.38
CA PHE A 93 -6.67 5.78 -11.69
C PHE A 93 -5.63 6.48 -12.57
N CYS A 94 -4.96 7.50 -12.03
CA CYS A 94 -3.92 8.22 -12.76
C CYS A 94 -2.74 7.33 -13.13
N THR A 95 -2.29 6.47 -12.22
CA THR A 95 -1.19 5.52 -12.46
C THR A 95 -1.55 4.52 -13.55
N GLY A 96 -2.72 3.90 -13.45
CA GLY A 96 -3.20 2.94 -14.45
C GLY A 96 -3.37 3.57 -15.82
N SER A 97 -3.93 4.78 -15.88
CA SER A 97 -4.09 5.53 -17.12
C SER A 97 -2.74 5.88 -17.76
N THR A 98 -1.78 6.34 -16.95
CA THR A 98 -0.43 6.73 -17.43
C THR A 98 0.31 5.55 -18.02
N LEU A 99 0.30 4.40 -17.35
CA LEU A 99 0.97 3.19 -17.81
C LEU A 99 0.34 2.62 -19.10
N ALA A 100 -0.97 2.74 -19.25
CA ALA A 100 -1.71 2.24 -20.42
C ALA A 100 -1.82 3.25 -21.56
N LEU A 101 -1.29 4.46 -21.42
CA LEU A 101 -1.32 5.52 -22.47
C LEU A 101 -0.74 5.04 -23.80
N ARG A 102 0.25 4.15 -23.76
CA ARG A 102 0.87 3.58 -24.99
C ARG A 102 -0.09 2.70 -25.80
N GLY A 103 -1.12 2.16 -25.15
CA GLY A 103 -2.16 1.34 -25.81
C GLY A 103 -3.32 2.14 -26.42
N GLY A 104 -3.29 3.47 -26.29
CA GLY A 104 -4.34 4.36 -26.77
C GLY A 104 -5.28 4.88 -25.68
N PRO A 105 -6.09 5.92 -25.99
CA PRO A 105 -6.90 6.61 -24.98
C PRO A 105 -8.01 5.73 -24.36
N LYS A 106 -8.60 4.83 -25.15
CA LYS A 106 -9.61 3.89 -24.65
C LYS A 106 -9.02 2.88 -23.66
N THR A 107 -7.83 2.35 -23.96
CA THR A 107 -7.09 1.41 -23.10
C THR A 107 -6.63 2.11 -21.83
N ALA A 108 -6.14 3.34 -21.93
CA ALA A 108 -5.73 4.15 -20.80
C ALA A 108 -6.89 4.39 -19.81
N PHE A 109 -8.06 4.76 -20.32
CA PHE A 109 -9.24 4.96 -19.49
C PHE A 109 -9.69 3.66 -18.82
N GLY A 110 -9.76 2.56 -19.57
CA GLY A 110 -10.15 1.25 -19.03
C GLY A 110 -9.19 0.77 -17.94
N ALA A 111 -7.88 0.89 -18.15
CA ALA A 111 -6.86 0.53 -17.16
C ALA A 111 -6.93 1.44 -15.91
N GLY A 112 -7.17 2.73 -16.08
CA GLY A 112 -7.37 3.66 -14.99
C GLY A 112 -8.57 3.30 -14.12
N VAL A 113 -9.71 3.01 -14.74
CA VAL A 113 -10.92 2.57 -14.03
C VAL A 113 -10.68 1.27 -13.27
N MET A 114 -10.04 0.28 -13.90
CA MET A 114 -9.72 -1.00 -13.24
C MET A 114 -8.79 -0.81 -12.05
N CYS A 115 -7.74 -0.01 -12.18
CA CYS A 115 -6.84 0.31 -11.08
C CYS A 115 -7.55 1.08 -9.96
N GLY A 116 -8.38 2.06 -10.30
CA GLY A 116 -9.15 2.83 -9.32
C GLY A 116 -10.11 1.93 -8.51
N ILE A 117 -10.82 1.03 -9.16
CA ILE A 117 -11.69 0.05 -8.49
C ILE A 117 -10.86 -0.88 -7.58
N LEU A 118 -9.73 -1.38 -8.07
CA LEU A 118 -8.86 -2.27 -7.29
C LEU A 118 -8.38 -1.59 -6.02
N PHE A 119 -7.92 -0.33 -6.11
CA PHE A 119 -7.51 0.45 -4.94
C PHE A 119 -8.68 0.76 -4.01
N GLY A 120 -9.84 1.07 -4.54
CA GLY A 120 -11.05 1.25 -3.74
C GLY A 120 -11.41 0.01 -2.91
N VAL A 121 -11.27 -1.18 -3.49
CA VAL A 121 -11.46 -2.45 -2.78
C VAL A 121 -10.38 -2.65 -1.71
N PHE A 122 -9.12 -2.41 -2.03
CA PHE A 122 -8.03 -2.54 -1.04
C PHE A 122 -8.19 -1.57 0.13
N GLU A 123 -8.54 -0.32 -0.12
CA GLU A 123 -8.81 0.67 0.94
C GLU A 123 -10.01 0.25 1.79
N GLY A 124 -11.09 -0.21 1.17
CA GLY A 124 -12.27 -0.70 1.88
C GLY A 124 -11.95 -1.90 2.78
N VAL A 125 -11.19 -2.87 2.28
CA VAL A 125 -10.74 -4.03 3.06
C VAL A 125 -9.79 -3.58 4.17
N GLY A 126 -8.86 -2.65 3.90
CA GLY A 126 -7.94 -2.11 4.89
C GLY A 126 -8.68 -1.43 6.06
N VAL A 127 -9.66 -0.58 5.76
CA VAL A 127 -10.50 0.08 6.76
C VAL A 127 -11.31 -0.94 7.57
N LEU A 128 -11.87 -1.95 6.91
CA LEU A 128 -12.61 -3.01 7.58
C LEU A 128 -11.72 -3.80 8.53
N MET A 129 -10.53 -4.20 8.09
CA MET A 129 -9.56 -4.91 8.92
C MET A 129 -9.10 -4.08 10.12
N GLN A 130 -8.84 -2.79 9.93
CA GLN A 130 -8.49 -1.88 11.02
C GLN A 130 -9.62 -1.78 12.06
N ARG A 131 -10.88 -1.71 11.62
CA ARG A 131 -12.04 -1.69 12.53
C ARG A 131 -12.16 -2.98 13.31
N LEU A 132 -12.05 -4.14 12.67
CA LEU A 132 -12.13 -5.43 13.32
C LEU A 132 -10.98 -5.65 14.31
N LEU A 133 -9.75 -5.27 13.94
CA LEU A 133 -8.59 -5.37 14.83
C LEU A 133 -8.67 -4.37 15.98
N ALA A 134 -9.15 -3.15 15.74
CA ALA A 134 -9.32 -2.15 16.79
C ALA A 134 -10.40 -2.57 17.80
N GLU A 135 -11.45 -3.25 17.35
CA GLU A 135 -12.49 -3.79 18.24
C GLU A 135 -11.96 -4.92 19.12
N ASN A 136 -11.10 -5.79 18.57
CA ASN A 136 -10.46 -6.86 19.32
C ASN A 136 -9.32 -6.39 20.24
N ASN A 137 -8.69 -5.27 19.94
CA ASN A 137 -7.57 -4.70 20.68
C ASN A 137 -7.94 -3.41 21.40
N LYS A 138 -9.19 -3.23 21.84
CA LYS A 138 -9.54 -2.12 22.73
C LYS A 138 -8.60 -2.20 23.94
N PRO A 139 -7.70 -1.22 24.17
CA PRO A 139 -6.93 -1.19 25.39
C PRO A 139 -7.94 -1.08 26.53
N ILE A 140 -7.89 -2.02 27.44
CA ILE A 140 -8.61 -1.94 28.71
C ILE A 140 -8.13 -0.63 29.32
N ALA A 141 -9.03 0.34 29.42
CA ALA A 141 -8.71 1.59 30.10
C ALA A 141 -8.05 1.24 31.43
N PRO A 142 -6.87 1.80 31.76
CA PRO A 142 -6.26 1.49 33.03
C PRO A 142 -7.28 1.90 34.11
N ILE A 143 -7.72 0.92 34.89
CA ILE A 143 -8.49 1.17 36.09
C ILE A 143 -7.53 1.94 36.99
N ILE A 144 -7.70 3.26 37.00
CA ILE A 144 -7.03 4.11 37.97
C ILE A 144 -7.66 3.68 39.31
N PRO A 145 -6.96 2.98 40.18
CA PRO A 145 -7.51 2.72 41.51
C PRO A 145 -7.74 4.10 42.12
N ASP A 146 -8.98 4.36 42.53
CA ASP A 146 -9.33 5.56 43.27
C ASP A 146 -8.30 5.72 44.38
N SER A 147 -7.41 6.69 44.21
CA SER A 147 -6.43 7.03 45.24
C SER A 147 -7.20 7.58 46.43
N PRO A 148 -7.16 6.97 47.61
CA PRO A 148 -7.93 7.45 48.77
C PRO A 148 -7.38 8.74 49.39
N LEU A 149 -6.59 9.50 48.62
CA LEU A 149 -5.95 10.76 49.04
C LEU A 149 -6.33 11.91 48.11
N ALA A 150 -7.64 12.17 47.91
CA ALA A 150 -8.09 13.47 47.47
C ALA A 150 -8.70 14.20 48.70
N PRO A 151 -8.06 15.26 49.23
CA PRO A 151 -8.67 16.04 50.27
C PRO A 151 -9.90 16.74 49.69
N ALA A 152 -11.04 16.55 50.34
CA ALA A 152 -12.26 17.32 50.09
C ALA A 152 -11.98 18.80 50.29
N GLY A 153 -12.15 19.61 49.28
CA GLY A 153 -12.15 21.05 49.43
C GLY A 153 -11.66 21.78 48.21
N GLY A 154 -12.57 22.31 47.44
CA GLY A 154 -12.25 23.28 46.38
C GLY A 154 -13.39 23.50 45.41
N ASN A 155 -14.45 24.18 45.83
CA ASN A 155 -15.37 24.86 44.95
C ASN A 155 -14.59 25.79 44.00
N ALA A 156 -14.55 25.46 42.73
CA ALA A 156 -14.19 26.45 41.71
C ALA A 156 -15.39 26.61 40.78
N SER A 157 -16.09 27.68 41.03
CA SER A 157 -17.10 28.33 40.22
C SER A 157 -16.59 28.55 38.79
N VAL A 158 -17.36 28.10 37.83
CA VAL A 158 -17.24 28.43 36.39
C VAL A 158 -17.69 29.90 36.22
N PRO A 159 -16.90 30.78 35.59
CA PRO A 159 -17.43 32.03 35.05
C PRO A 159 -17.91 31.82 33.62
N LYS A 160 -18.97 32.53 33.31
CA LYS A 160 -19.69 32.61 32.03
C LYS A 160 -18.79 32.92 30.84
#